data_97c0eac18ecd1c87bfa9e8232f634647
#
_entry.id   97c0eac18ecd1c87bfa9e8232f634647
#
_cell.length_a   1.000
_cell.length_b   1.000
_cell.length_c   1.000
_cell.angle_alpha   90.00
_cell.angle_beta   90.00
_cell.angle_gamma   90.00
#
_symmetry.space_group_name_H-M   'P 1'
#
loop_
_entity.id
_entity.type
_entity.pdbx_description
1 polymer ?
#
loop_
_entity_poly.entity_id
_entity_poly.type
_entity_poly.pdbx_seq_one_letter_code
_entity_poly.pdbx_strand_id
1 'polypeptide(L)'
;TDVMGFASALDQNMLRSEMASTALQGLILKIYQEPAKYAKLAGMDVQEFVNLVNTDVNEALLQFLGTLGKMGGMAQMSPILKEMKLSGAEAAGVISALAGNIDQVRREQENANQAFIDGTSIINEFGVQNNTVQAGLDKAKKQFKDVRVELGEQLLPVMKYMVTTGSLTVKGLKEVVSIMVDYKSEILTAGAAVVTYTLYLKAATLWTNRHTVATKTA
;
A
#
# COMPACT_ATOMS: atom_id res chain seq x y z
N THR A 1 -13.73 -2.76 -7.70
CA THR A 1 -12.90 -1.58 -8.02
C THR A 1 -13.45 -0.31 -7.40
N ASP A 2 -14.77 -0.06 -7.46
CA ASP A 2 -15.40 1.14 -6.88
C ASP A 2 -15.15 1.29 -5.38
N VAL A 3 -15.16 0.18 -4.64
CA VAL A 3 -14.80 0.15 -3.20
C VAL A 3 -13.36 0.60 -2.95
N MET A 4 -12.43 0.25 -3.84
CA MET A 4 -11.03 0.66 -3.72
C MET A 4 -10.87 2.17 -3.94
N GLY A 5 -11.65 2.75 -4.86
CA GLY A 5 -11.68 4.20 -5.06
C GLY A 5 -12.19 4.95 -3.84
N PHE A 6 -13.24 4.45 -3.19
CA PHE A 6 -13.68 5.01 -1.90
C PHE A 6 -12.61 4.87 -0.81
N ALA A 7 -11.94 3.72 -0.72
CA ALA A 7 -10.88 3.51 0.26
C ALA A 7 -9.71 4.47 0.05
N SER A 8 -9.28 4.68 -1.20
CA SER A 8 -8.22 5.65 -1.55
C SER A 8 -8.61 7.08 -1.19
N ALA A 9 -9.83 7.51 -1.53
CA ALA A 9 -10.32 8.85 -1.20
C ALA A 9 -10.42 9.07 0.31
N LEU A 10 -10.78 8.05 1.08
CA LEU A 10 -10.88 8.11 2.54
C LEU A 10 -9.51 8.19 3.21
N ASP A 11 -8.55 7.41 2.72
CA ASP A 11 -7.18 7.43 3.22
C ASP A 11 -6.51 8.79 3.01
N GLN A 12 -6.69 9.39 1.84
CA GLN A 12 -6.21 10.75 1.54
C GLN A 12 -6.85 11.82 2.45
N ASN A 13 -8.06 11.60 2.94
CA ASN A 13 -8.73 12.46 3.91
C ASN A 13 -8.45 12.08 5.37
N MET A 14 -7.46 11.21 5.64
CA MET A 14 -7.04 10.75 6.97
C MET A 14 -8.18 10.11 7.79
N LEU A 15 -9.16 9.51 7.14
CA LEU A 15 -10.28 8.84 7.80
C LEU A 15 -9.99 7.36 8.00
N ARG A 16 -10.31 6.84 9.18
CA ARG A 16 -10.12 5.42 9.49
C ARG A 16 -11.02 4.55 8.62
N SER A 17 -10.45 3.57 7.95
CA SER A 17 -11.14 2.66 7.03
C SER A 17 -12.31 1.91 7.66
N GLU A 18 -12.21 1.55 8.94
CA GLU A 18 -13.28 0.86 9.69
C GLU A 18 -14.52 1.74 9.87
N MET A 19 -14.33 2.99 10.29
CA MET A 19 -15.41 3.96 10.46
C MET A 19 -16.07 4.29 9.12
N ALA A 20 -15.24 4.44 8.11
CA ALA A 20 -15.69 4.73 6.75
C ALA A 20 -16.52 3.60 6.15
N SER A 21 -16.07 2.37 6.32
CA SER A 21 -16.80 1.18 5.86
C SER A 21 -18.19 1.08 6.51
N THR A 22 -18.27 1.27 7.82
CA THR A 22 -19.55 1.24 8.56
C THR A 22 -20.49 2.35 8.10
N ALA A 23 -19.99 3.56 7.92
CA ALA A 23 -20.78 4.70 7.47
C ALA A 23 -21.31 4.50 6.04
N LEU A 24 -20.46 4.03 5.11
CA LEU A 24 -20.85 3.73 3.74
C LEU A 24 -21.85 2.60 3.64
N GLN A 25 -21.65 1.50 4.37
CA GLN A 25 -22.63 0.41 4.44
C GLN A 25 -23.99 0.90 4.93
N GLY A 26 -24.00 1.71 5.99
CA GLY A 26 -25.22 2.32 6.51
C GLY A 26 -25.90 3.20 5.48
N LEU A 27 -25.14 4.03 4.76
CA LEU A 27 -25.65 4.93 3.73
C LEU A 27 -26.26 4.16 2.55
N ILE A 28 -25.51 3.20 2.00
CA ILE A 28 -25.96 2.34 0.90
C ILE A 28 -27.25 1.60 1.27
N LEU A 29 -27.28 0.99 2.46
CA LEU A 29 -28.43 0.25 2.92
C LEU A 29 -29.67 1.15 3.01
N LYS A 30 -29.53 2.37 3.51
CA LYS A 30 -30.63 3.33 3.61
C LYS A 30 -31.13 3.77 2.24
N ILE A 31 -30.22 4.13 1.35
CA ILE A 31 -30.57 4.49 -0.03
C ILE A 31 -31.33 3.36 -0.71
N TYR A 32 -30.86 2.11 -0.53
CA TYR A 32 -31.50 0.95 -1.14
C TYR A 32 -32.88 0.64 -0.55
N GLN A 33 -33.07 0.83 0.76
CA GLN A 33 -34.35 0.58 1.43
C GLN A 33 -35.44 1.59 1.07
N GLU A 34 -35.10 2.87 0.98
CA GLU A 34 -36.07 3.95 0.79
C GLU A 34 -35.60 4.97 -0.26
N PRO A 35 -35.27 4.58 -1.51
CA PRO A 35 -34.63 5.47 -2.47
C PRO A 35 -35.48 6.71 -2.80
N ALA A 36 -36.80 6.54 -2.95
CA ALA A 36 -37.71 7.65 -3.23
C ALA A 36 -37.75 8.69 -2.10
N LYS A 37 -37.65 8.25 -0.85
CA LYS A 37 -37.64 9.13 0.31
C LYS A 37 -36.36 9.97 0.33
N TYR A 38 -35.21 9.34 0.15
CA TYR A 38 -33.92 10.04 0.23
C TYR A 38 -33.65 10.91 -0.99
N ALA A 39 -34.13 10.51 -2.18
CA ALA A 39 -34.14 11.39 -3.35
C ALA A 39 -34.90 12.70 -3.05
N LYS A 40 -36.10 12.59 -2.48
CA LYS A 40 -36.90 13.76 -2.10
C LYS A 40 -36.22 14.66 -1.09
N LEU A 41 -35.65 14.06 -0.04
CA LEU A 41 -34.92 14.80 0.99
C LEU A 41 -33.69 15.53 0.44
N ALA A 42 -33.01 14.92 -0.53
CA ALA A 42 -31.86 15.52 -1.20
C ALA A 42 -32.25 16.49 -2.34
N GLY A 43 -33.54 16.61 -2.67
CA GLY A 43 -33.99 17.48 -3.76
C GLY A 43 -33.67 16.95 -5.15
N MET A 44 -33.54 15.63 -5.29
CA MET A 44 -33.27 14.92 -6.54
C MET A 44 -34.56 14.48 -7.23
N ASP A 45 -34.53 14.26 -8.54
CA ASP A 45 -35.64 13.60 -9.24
C ASP A 45 -35.82 12.18 -8.71
N VAL A 46 -37.03 11.89 -8.23
CA VAL A 46 -37.33 10.64 -7.53
C VAL A 46 -37.28 9.45 -8.50
N GLN A 47 -37.86 9.63 -9.69
CA GLN A 47 -37.97 8.53 -10.65
C GLN A 47 -36.59 8.16 -11.23
N GLU A 48 -35.81 9.17 -11.56
CA GLU A 48 -34.46 8.99 -12.06
C GLU A 48 -33.56 8.34 -11.02
N PHE A 49 -33.63 8.80 -9.77
CA PHE A 49 -32.80 8.25 -8.69
C PHE A 49 -33.20 6.80 -8.34
N VAL A 50 -34.49 6.46 -8.29
CA VAL A 50 -34.94 5.08 -8.05
C VAL A 50 -34.45 4.16 -9.17
N ASN A 51 -34.54 4.58 -10.42
CA ASN A 51 -34.02 3.81 -11.53
C ASN A 51 -32.51 3.61 -11.41
N LEU A 52 -31.78 4.66 -11.04
CA LEU A 52 -30.34 4.59 -10.87
C LEU A 52 -29.91 3.64 -9.75
N VAL A 53 -30.59 3.67 -8.61
CA VAL A 53 -30.35 2.71 -7.49
C VAL A 53 -30.51 1.27 -7.94
N ASN A 54 -31.44 0.99 -8.86
CA ASN A 54 -31.69 -0.36 -9.37
C ASN A 54 -30.71 -0.79 -10.47
N THR A 55 -30.09 0.12 -11.18
CA THR A 55 -29.19 -0.15 -12.31
C THR A 55 -27.72 0.01 -11.97
N ASP A 56 -27.39 1.05 -11.20
CA ASP A 56 -26.03 1.38 -10.79
C ASP A 56 -26.03 2.04 -9.41
N VAL A 57 -25.95 1.20 -8.38
CA VAL A 57 -25.96 1.66 -6.98
C VAL A 57 -24.74 2.52 -6.63
N ASN A 58 -23.60 2.32 -7.32
CA ASN A 58 -22.42 3.12 -7.09
C ASN A 58 -22.63 4.56 -7.60
N GLU A 59 -23.14 4.71 -8.83
CA GLU A 59 -23.43 6.03 -9.37
C GLU A 59 -24.55 6.73 -8.59
N ALA A 60 -25.58 5.98 -8.12
CA ALA A 60 -26.60 6.53 -7.24
C ALA A 60 -26.01 7.09 -5.93
N LEU A 61 -25.06 6.37 -5.34
CA LEU A 61 -24.35 6.80 -4.14
C LEU A 61 -23.52 8.08 -4.41
N LEU A 62 -22.77 8.11 -5.52
CA LEU A 62 -21.97 9.27 -5.90
C LEU A 62 -22.83 10.51 -6.19
N GLN A 63 -23.96 10.35 -6.87
CA GLN A 63 -24.90 11.44 -7.12
C GLN A 63 -25.53 11.95 -5.83
N PHE A 64 -25.93 11.05 -4.93
CA PHE A 64 -26.47 11.41 -3.64
C PHE A 64 -25.45 12.20 -2.79
N LEU A 65 -24.23 11.69 -2.68
CA LEU A 65 -23.13 12.37 -1.99
C LEU A 65 -22.83 13.75 -2.63
N GLY A 66 -22.77 13.79 -3.95
CA GLY A 66 -22.55 15.06 -4.68
C GLY A 66 -23.66 16.08 -4.44
N THR A 67 -24.90 15.63 -4.34
CA THR A 67 -26.04 16.51 -4.00
C THR A 67 -25.94 17.02 -2.58
N LEU A 68 -25.60 16.16 -1.62
CA LEU A 68 -25.33 16.58 -0.24
C LEU A 68 -24.20 17.59 -0.14
N GLY A 69 -23.12 17.40 -0.89
CA GLY A 69 -21.97 18.32 -0.93
C GLY A 69 -22.35 19.72 -1.41
N LYS A 70 -23.26 19.81 -2.38
CA LYS A 70 -23.78 21.08 -2.91
C LYS A 70 -24.71 21.83 -1.95
N MET A 71 -25.20 21.20 -0.90
CA MET A 71 -26.09 21.84 0.07
C MET A 71 -25.40 22.85 1.00
N GLY A 72 -24.08 22.96 0.95
CA GLY A 72 -23.36 24.02 1.67
C GLY A 72 -22.88 23.66 3.07
N GLY A 73 -22.65 22.39 3.36
CA GLY A 73 -21.96 21.94 4.55
C GLY A 73 -22.81 21.15 5.57
N MET A 74 -22.20 20.83 6.71
CA MET A 74 -22.78 19.92 7.71
C MET A 74 -24.13 20.39 8.25
N ALA A 75 -24.36 21.68 8.40
CA ALA A 75 -25.60 22.21 8.95
C ALA A 75 -26.81 21.86 8.07
N GLN A 76 -26.66 21.93 6.76
CA GLN A 76 -27.68 21.62 5.76
C GLN A 76 -27.86 20.10 5.56
N MET A 77 -26.76 19.33 5.68
CA MET A 77 -26.81 17.87 5.60
C MET A 77 -27.37 17.20 6.86
N SER A 78 -27.20 17.82 8.02
CA SER A 78 -27.55 17.24 9.33
C SER A 78 -29.02 16.75 9.42
N PRO A 79 -30.04 17.46 8.93
CA PRO A 79 -31.43 16.96 8.96
C PRO A 79 -31.60 15.65 8.16
N ILE A 80 -30.95 15.55 6.99
CA ILE A 80 -31.00 14.35 6.14
C ILE A 80 -30.29 13.19 6.83
N LEU A 81 -29.08 13.40 7.37
CA LEU A 81 -28.33 12.38 8.09
C LEU A 81 -29.08 11.90 9.35
N LYS A 82 -29.79 12.82 10.04
CA LYS A 82 -30.64 12.47 11.19
C LYS A 82 -31.79 11.56 10.76
N GLU A 83 -32.45 11.89 9.67
CA GLU A 83 -33.54 11.09 9.12
C GLU A 83 -33.06 9.69 8.67
N MET A 84 -31.83 9.64 8.12
CA MET A 84 -31.16 8.38 7.77
C MET A 84 -30.62 7.60 8.98
N LYS A 85 -30.70 8.16 10.20
CA LYS A 85 -30.09 7.62 11.42
C LYS A 85 -28.55 7.47 11.30
N LEU A 86 -27.93 8.35 10.54
CA LEU A 86 -26.47 8.43 10.30
C LEU A 86 -25.89 9.73 10.87
N SER A 87 -26.55 10.31 11.89
CA SER A 87 -26.14 11.59 12.53
C SER A 87 -25.07 11.44 13.61
N GLY A 88 -24.60 10.20 13.89
CA GLY A 88 -23.46 9.98 14.80
C GLY A 88 -22.20 10.69 14.25
N ALA A 89 -21.37 11.23 15.15
CA ALA A 89 -20.23 12.06 14.77
C ALA A 89 -19.30 11.40 13.72
N GLU A 90 -19.06 10.11 13.86
CA GLU A 90 -18.22 9.34 12.94
C GLU A 90 -18.87 9.19 11.56
N ALA A 91 -20.12 8.72 11.50
CA ALA A 91 -20.81 8.52 10.22
C ALA A 91 -21.04 9.86 9.50
N ALA A 92 -21.48 10.88 10.23
CA ALA A 92 -21.69 12.21 9.69
C ALA A 92 -20.38 12.82 9.18
N GLY A 93 -19.26 12.63 9.90
CA GLY A 93 -17.93 13.08 9.48
C GLY A 93 -17.46 12.43 8.18
N VAL A 94 -17.60 11.11 8.07
CA VAL A 94 -17.25 10.37 6.85
C VAL A 94 -18.10 10.82 5.66
N ILE A 95 -19.43 10.87 5.83
CA ILE A 95 -20.34 11.27 4.74
C ILE A 95 -20.07 12.69 4.31
N SER A 96 -19.84 13.61 5.25
CA SER A 96 -19.51 15.01 4.94
C SER A 96 -18.20 15.15 4.18
N ALA A 97 -17.17 14.42 4.58
CA ALA A 97 -15.88 14.42 3.90
C ALA A 97 -15.99 13.90 2.46
N LEU A 98 -16.70 12.80 2.25
CA LEU A 98 -16.93 12.25 0.90
C LEU A 98 -17.79 13.20 0.06
N ALA A 99 -18.87 13.77 0.63
CA ALA A 99 -19.74 14.71 -0.06
C ALA A 99 -19.00 16.00 -0.45
N GLY A 100 -18.12 16.50 0.42
CA GLY A 100 -17.28 17.68 0.14
C GLY A 100 -16.18 17.46 -0.89
N ASN A 101 -15.78 16.18 -1.10
CA ASN A 101 -14.69 15.81 -2.00
C ASN A 101 -15.13 14.84 -3.11
N ILE A 102 -16.37 14.97 -3.58
CA ILE A 102 -16.96 14.00 -4.53
C ILE A 102 -16.17 13.86 -5.83
N ASP A 103 -15.58 14.92 -6.34
CA ASP A 103 -14.77 14.89 -7.55
C ASP A 103 -13.46 14.10 -7.32
N GLN A 104 -12.92 14.14 -6.10
CA GLN A 104 -11.80 13.32 -5.73
C GLN A 104 -12.20 11.84 -5.68
N VAL A 105 -13.34 11.51 -5.07
CA VAL A 105 -13.86 10.14 -5.02
C VAL A 105 -14.01 9.57 -6.44
N ARG A 106 -14.60 10.33 -7.37
CA ARG A 106 -14.75 9.91 -8.77
C ARG A 106 -13.40 9.65 -9.44
N ARG A 107 -12.43 10.53 -9.26
CA ARG A 107 -11.07 10.34 -9.81
C ARG A 107 -10.40 9.09 -9.24
N GLU A 108 -10.53 8.86 -7.94
CA GLU A 108 -9.93 7.67 -7.32
C GLU A 108 -10.61 6.37 -7.78
N GLN A 109 -11.92 6.39 -8.04
CA GLN A 109 -12.61 5.24 -8.64
C GLN A 109 -12.15 4.98 -10.07
N GLU A 110 -12.00 6.03 -10.87
CA GLU A 110 -11.46 5.90 -12.23
C GLU A 110 -10.03 5.38 -12.24
N ASN A 111 -9.16 5.90 -11.37
CA ASN A 111 -7.80 5.42 -11.19
C ASN A 111 -7.76 3.95 -10.77
N ALA A 112 -8.62 3.54 -9.83
CA ALA A 112 -8.71 2.16 -9.37
C ALA A 112 -9.22 1.22 -10.47
N ASN A 113 -10.18 1.67 -11.27
CA ASN A 113 -10.72 0.91 -12.40
C ASN A 113 -9.68 0.77 -13.51
N GLN A 114 -8.98 1.84 -13.84
CA GLN A 114 -7.91 1.83 -14.83
C GLN A 114 -6.76 0.93 -14.39
N ALA A 115 -6.28 1.06 -13.16
CA ALA A 115 -5.24 0.21 -12.59
C ALA A 115 -5.63 -1.28 -12.56
N PHE A 116 -6.92 -1.58 -12.36
CA PHE A 116 -7.43 -2.94 -12.43
C PHE A 116 -7.44 -3.51 -13.85
N ILE A 117 -7.90 -2.70 -14.83
CA ILE A 117 -7.92 -3.09 -16.26
C ILE A 117 -6.50 -3.31 -16.76
N ASP A 118 -5.61 -2.41 -16.47
CA ASP A 118 -4.22 -2.47 -16.91
C ASP A 118 -3.40 -3.55 -16.21
N GLY A 119 -3.90 -4.08 -15.09
CA GLY A 119 -3.17 -5.01 -14.22
C GLY A 119 -1.90 -4.42 -13.61
N THR A 120 -1.74 -3.09 -13.66
CA THR A 120 -0.51 -2.38 -13.32
C THR A 120 -0.36 -2.13 -11.82
N SER A 121 -1.45 -2.13 -11.07
CA SER A 121 -1.44 -1.82 -9.64
C SER A 121 -0.51 -2.74 -8.84
N ILE A 122 -0.64 -4.06 -9.04
CA ILE A 122 0.20 -5.06 -8.37
C ILE A 122 1.64 -5.00 -8.90
N ILE A 123 1.82 -4.79 -10.21
CA ILE A 123 3.14 -4.73 -10.85
C ILE A 123 3.90 -3.50 -10.38
N ASN A 124 3.24 -2.35 -10.30
CA ASN A 124 3.84 -1.11 -9.83
C ASN A 124 4.22 -1.19 -8.35
N GLU A 125 3.32 -1.69 -7.49
CA GLU A 125 3.60 -1.87 -6.06
C GLU A 125 4.76 -2.87 -5.84
N PHE A 126 4.75 -3.98 -6.57
CA PHE A 126 5.85 -4.95 -6.55
C PHE A 126 7.16 -4.31 -7.04
N GLY A 127 7.10 -3.46 -8.09
CA GLY A 127 8.24 -2.72 -8.59
C GLY A 127 8.81 -1.74 -7.55
N VAL A 128 7.95 -0.97 -6.89
CA VAL A 128 8.36 -0.03 -5.83
C VAL A 128 8.96 -0.78 -4.66
N GLN A 129 8.32 -1.82 -4.15
CA GLN A 129 8.84 -2.61 -3.04
C GLN A 129 10.13 -3.33 -3.38
N ASN A 130 10.25 -3.89 -4.59
CA ASN A 130 11.47 -4.56 -5.04
C ASN A 130 12.66 -3.62 -5.28
N ASN A 131 12.38 -2.35 -5.55
CA ASN A 131 13.41 -1.34 -5.78
C ASN A 131 13.80 -0.57 -4.52
N THR A 132 13.18 -0.87 -3.37
CA THR A 132 13.60 -0.27 -2.10
C THR A 132 14.97 -0.77 -1.69
N VAL A 133 15.71 0.07 -0.99
CA VAL A 133 17.02 -0.28 -0.41
C VAL A 133 16.91 -1.49 0.51
N GLN A 134 15.80 -1.60 1.26
CA GLN A 134 15.55 -2.73 2.14
C GLN A 134 15.38 -4.04 1.35
N ALA A 135 14.60 -4.03 0.27
CA ALA A 135 14.45 -5.20 -0.60
C ALA A 135 15.78 -5.61 -1.24
N GLY A 136 16.60 -4.64 -1.64
CA GLY A 136 17.95 -4.89 -2.12
C GLY A 136 18.84 -5.57 -1.07
N LEU A 137 18.77 -5.10 0.17
CA LEU A 137 19.48 -5.70 1.29
C LEU A 137 19.01 -7.11 1.60
N ASP A 138 17.71 -7.36 1.59
CA ASP A 138 17.14 -8.67 1.90
C ASP A 138 17.48 -9.69 0.81
N LYS A 139 17.48 -9.26 -0.47
CA LYS A 139 18.00 -10.06 -1.59
C LYS A 139 19.49 -10.40 -1.40
N ALA A 140 20.31 -9.40 -1.05
CA ALA A 140 21.73 -9.61 -0.80
C ALA A 140 21.98 -10.55 0.38
N LYS A 141 21.24 -10.40 1.49
CA LYS A 141 21.30 -11.33 2.64
C LYS A 141 20.92 -12.75 2.28
N LYS A 142 19.87 -12.91 1.46
CA LYS A 142 19.43 -14.23 0.99
C LYS A 142 20.51 -14.89 0.14
N GLN A 143 21.02 -14.18 -0.87
CA GLN A 143 22.09 -14.67 -1.72
C GLN A 143 23.34 -15.06 -0.91
N PHE A 144 23.73 -14.22 0.06
CA PHE A 144 24.85 -14.53 0.93
C PHE A 144 24.62 -15.78 1.79
N LYS A 145 23.39 -15.97 2.28
CA LYS A 145 23.01 -17.19 3.02
C LYS A 145 23.08 -18.42 2.12
N ASP A 146 22.58 -18.33 0.89
CA ASP A 146 22.55 -19.45 -0.05
C ASP A 146 23.97 -19.84 -0.43
N VAL A 147 24.84 -18.88 -0.76
CA VAL A 147 26.27 -19.10 -1.03
C VAL A 147 27.00 -19.73 0.18
N ARG A 148 26.67 -19.27 1.40
CA ARG A 148 27.26 -19.83 2.62
C ARG A 148 26.86 -21.29 2.85
N VAL A 149 25.60 -21.64 2.58
CA VAL A 149 25.11 -23.02 2.70
C VAL A 149 25.78 -23.91 1.65
N GLU A 150 25.80 -23.46 0.41
CA GLU A 150 26.37 -24.22 -0.71
C GLU A 150 27.88 -24.39 -0.57
N LEU A 151 28.63 -23.36 -0.17
CA LEU A 151 30.04 -23.47 0.21
C LEU A 151 30.25 -24.45 1.37
N GLY A 152 29.36 -24.42 2.39
CA GLY A 152 29.42 -25.33 3.52
C GLY A 152 29.24 -26.78 3.09
N GLU A 153 28.28 -27.07 2.24
CA GLU A 153 28.02 -28.39 1.71
C GLU A 153 29.18 -28.96 0.88
N GLN A 154 29.80 -28.13 0.05
CA GLN A 154 30.95 -28.51 -0.76
C GLN A 154 32.24 -28.67 0.06
N LEU A 155 32.42 -27.89 1.13
CA LEU A 155 33.56 -28.00 2.03
C LEU A 155 33.46 -29.19 3.01
N LEU A 156 32.23 -29.65 3.34
CA LEU A 156 32.00 -30.76 4.27
C LEU A 156 32.78 -32.05 3.93
N PRO A 157 32.76 -32.56 2.68
CA PRO A 157 33.52 -33.76 2.33
C PRO A 157 35.04 -33.56 2.46
N VAL A 158 35.54 -32.35 2.12
CA VAL A 158 36.96 -32.00 2.26
C VAL A 158 37.35 -31.95 3.73
N MET A 159 36.56 -31.33 4.57
CA MET A 159 36.76 -31.28 6.03
C MET A 159 36.69 -32.68 6.65
N LYS A 160 35.72 -33.51 6.25
CA LYS A 160 35.61 -34.89 6.72
C LYS A 160 36.83 -35.68 6.36
N TYR A 161 37.35 -35.52 5.14
CA TYR A 161 38.59 -36.14 4.72
C TYR A 161 39.80 -35.70 5.56
N MET A 162 39.95 -34.43 5.82
CA MET A 162 41.00 -33.86 6.67
C MET A 162 40.96 -34.41 8.09
N VAL A 163 39.76 -34.51 8.68
CA VAL A 163 39.59 -35.03 10.05
C VAL A 163 39.90 -36.52 10.11
N THR A 164 39.52 -37.31 9.09
CA THR A 164 39.75 -38.76 9.07
C THR A 164 41.18 -39.13 8.77
N THR A 165 41.90 -38.33 8.00
CA THR A 165 43.31 -38.61 7.63
C THR A 165 44.33 -37.92 8.53
N GLY A 166 43.91 -36.99 9.37
CA GLY A 166 44.79 -36.25 10.29
C GLY A 166 45.81 -35.31 9.59
N SER A 167 45.68 -35.10 8.29
CA SER A 167 46.65 -34.30 7.53
C SER A 167 45.98 -33.37 6.53
N LEU A 168 46.43 -32.09 6.52
CA LEU A 168 46.21 -31.15 5.44
C LEU A 168 47.05 -31.58 4.23
N THR A 169 46.43 -32.29 3.31
CA THR A 169 47.10 -32.65 2.07
C THR A 169 47.03 -31.50 1.06
N VAL A 170 48.03 -31.38 0.21
CA VAL A 170 48.05 -30.38 -0.91
C VAL A 170 46.85 -30.54 -1.82
N LYS A 171 46.27 -31.74 -1.92
CA LYS A 171 45.04 -32.01 -2.67
C LYS A 171 43.84 -31.37 -2.02
N GLY A 172 43.63 -31.50 -0.70
CA GLY A 172 42.54 -30.86 0.01
C GLY A 172 42.60 -29.34 -0.03
N LEU A 173 43.84 -28.76 0.06
CA LEU A 173 44.00 -27.29 -0.10
C LEU A 173 43.65 -26.84 -1.51
N LYS A 174 44.01 -27.55 -2.57
CA LYS A 174 43.66 -27.25 -3.95
C LYS A 174 42.13 -27.27 -4.16
N GLU A 175 41.41 -28.25 -3.58
CA GLU A 175 39.94 -28.29 -3.67
C GLU A 175 39.29 -27.10 -2.96
N VAL A 176 39.75 -26.73 -1.78
CA VAL A 176 39.24 -25.52 -1.07
C VAL A 176 39.47 -24.26 -1.89
N VAL A 177 40.64 -24.09 -2.47
CA VAL A 177 40.97 -22.94 -3.32
C VAL A 177 40.10 -22.93 -4.58
N SER A 178 39.90 -24.09 -5.23
CA SER A 178 39.02 -24.20 -6.40
C SER A 178 37.60 -23.76 -6.08
N ILE A 179 37.02 -24.26 -5.01
CA ILE A 179 35.68 -23.87 -4.56
C ILE A 179 35.59 -22.34 -4.30
N MET A 180 36.58 -21.74 -3.64
CA MET A 180 36.62 -20.30 -3.40
C MET A 180 36.72 -19.49 -4.70
N VAL A 181 37.44 -19.97 -5.71
CA VAL A 181 37.57 -19.33 -7.01
C VAL A 181 36.25 -19.41 -7.79
N ASP A 182 35.59 -20.58 -7.76
CA ASP A 182 34.33 -20.80 -8.47
C ASP A 182 33.19 -19.90 -7.93
N TYR A 183 33.22 -19.60 -6.63
CA TYR A 183 32.23 -18.70 -5.99
C TYR A 183 32.69 -17.24 -5.84
N LYS A 184 33.79 -16.86 -6.49
CA LYS A 184 34.36 -15.51 -6.36
C LYS A 184 33.37 -14.40 -6.79
N SER A 185 32.62 -14.63 -7.87
CA SER A 185 31.66 -13.65 -8.39
C SER A 185 30.52 -13.40 -7.42
N GLU A 186 29.98 -14.44 -6.81
CA GLU A 186 28.88 -14.42 -5.86
C GLU A 186 29.31 -13.72 -4.56
N ILE A 187 30.50 -14.07 -4.07
CA ILE A 187 31.08 -13.47 -2.85
C ILE A 187 31.34 -11.95 -3.08
N LEU A 188 31.89 -11.58 -4.25
CA LEU A 188 32.13 -10.18 -4.58
C LEU A 188 30.82 -9.39 -4.74
N THR A 189 29.82 -9.98 -5.37
CA THR A 189 28.49 -9.35 -5.57
C THR A 189 27.80 -9.10 -4.24
N ALA A 190 27.79 -10.09 -3.35
CA ALA A 190 27.23 -9.95 -2.01
C ALA A 190 27.99 -8.91 -1.18
N GLY A 191 29.32 -8.91 -1.25
CA GLY A 191 30.17 -7.90 -0.60
C GLY A 191 29.91 -6.49 -1.09
N ALA A 192 29.81 -6.29 -2.41
CA ALA A 192 29.53 -4.98 -3.02
C ALA A 192 28.17 -4.44 -2.59
N ALA A 193 27.13 -5.28 -2.51
CA ALA A 193 25.80 -4.89 -2.05
C ALA A 193 25.81 -4.37 -0.59
N VAL A 194 26.56 -5.03 0.29
CA VAL A 194 26.71 -4.61 1.70
C VAL A 194 27.46 -3.27 1.81
N VAL A 195 28.53 -3.08 1.02
CA VAL A 195 29.29 -1.82 1.00
C VAL A 195 28.43 -0.66 0.50
N THR A 196 27.70 -0.86 -0.60
CA THR A 196 26.81 0.16 -1.17
C THR A 196 25.74 0.58 -0.18
N TYR A 197 25.12 -0.39 0.53
CA TYR A 197 24.13 -0.12 1.57
C TYR A 197 24.72 0.68 2.74
N THR A 198 25.92 0.32 3.17
CA THR A 198 26.59 1.01 4.29
C THR A 198 26.92 2.46 3.92
N LEU A 199 27.36 2.71 2.69
CA LEU A 199 27.61 4.05 2.17
C LEU A 199 26.32 4.87 2.06
N TYR A 200 25.22 4.26 1.62
CA TYR A 200 23.90 4.90 1.57
C TYR A 200 23.42 5.31 2.97
N LEU A 201 23.52 4.43 3.97
CA LEU A 201 23.17 4.75 5.34
C LEU A 201 23.99 5.92 5.90
N LYS A 202 25.30 5.94 5.65
CA LYS A 202 26.15 7.06 6.05
C LYS A 202 25.74 8.37 5.37
N ALA A 203 25.47 8.35 4.08
CA ALA A 203 25.01 9.52 3.34
C ALA A 203 23.65 10.04 3.88
N ALA A 204 22.68 9.14 4.11
CA ALA A 204 21.38 9.48 4.66
C ALA A 204 21.50 10.09 6.07
N THR A 205 22.36 9.55 6.94
CA THR A 205 22.60 10.08 8.29
C THR A 205 23.23 11.48 8.25
N LEU A 206 24.18 11.70 7.34
CA LEU A 206 24.78 13.02 7.15
C LEU A 206 23.77 14.05 6.64
N TRP A 207 22.87 13.65 5.76
CA TRP A 207 21.83 14.51 5.23
C TRP A 207 20.80 14.90 6.32
N THR A 208 20.36 13.94 7.11
CA THR A 208 19.42 14.15 8.23
C THR A 208 20.02 15.07 9.29
N ASN A 209 21.31 14.88 9.64
CA ASN A 209 22.00 15.72 10.61
C ASN A 209 22.17 17.16 10.12
N ARG A 210 22.40 17.41 8.83
CA ARG A 210 22.44 18.75 8.26
C ARG A 210 21.12 19.48 8.37
N HIS A 211 20.01 18.80 8.09
CA HIS A 211 18.66 19.38 8.23
C HIS A 211 18.28 19.69 9.68
N THR A 212 18.65 18.83 10.62
CA THR A 212 18.37 19.05 12.05
C THR A 212 19.17 20.21 12.64
N VAL A 213 20.36 20.49 12.13
CA VAL A 213 21.16 21.66 12.55
C VAL A 213 20.57 22.95 11.96
N ALA A 214 20.14 22.93 10.69
CA ALA A 214 19.54 24.11 10.04
C ALA A 214 18.21 24.56 10.67
N THR A 215 17.42 23.61 11.21
CA THR A 215 16.14 23.91 11.89
C THR A 215 16.31 24.36 13.35
N LYS A 216 17.49 24.19 13.95
CA LYS A 216 17.77 24.66 15.32
C LYS A 216 18.43 26.05 15.36
N THR A 217 18.83 26.58 14.24
CA THR A 217 19.48 27.90 14.10
C THR A 217 18.60 28.96 13.41
N ALA A 218 17.33 28.65 13.12
CA ALA A 218 16.27 29.57 12.66
C ALA A 218 15.25 29.80 13.77
#